data_427e6d0a712d9a6b50b40153c0d8dea2
#
_entry.id   427e6d0a712d9a6b50b40153c0d8dea2
#
_cell.length_a   1.000
_cell.length_b   1.000
_cell.length_c   1.000
_cell.angle_alpha   90.00
_cell.angle_beta   90.00
_cell.angle_gamma   90.00
#
_symmetry.space_group_name_H-M   'P 1'
#
loop_
_entity.id
_entity.type
_entity.pdbx_description
1 polymer ?
#
loop_
_entity_poly.entity_id
_entity_poly.type
_entity_poly.pdbx_seq_one_letter_code
_entity_poly.pdbx_strand_id
1 'polypeptide(L)'
;KCDLREHQLAGVNWLVQSYRRGLNVILADEMGLGKTVQTITYLGYLKFVCGVHGPSLVVAPLSVLSSWVAEFARWCPAMRVVRLHTADNKERELLRTEMLSDVRTFDVVLTTYEMAASASMQSIICGRMSWRYLVLDEGHRIKNERTIQYERLRHVRCQRKLLLTGTPLQNNMHELWAP
;
A
#
# COMPACT_ATOMS: atom_id res chain seq x y z
N LYS A 1 -24.13 3.49 -6.40
CA LYS A 1 -23.55 4.63 -5.68
C LYS A 1 -23.04 4.09 -4.37
N CYS A 2 -21.75 4.19 -4.10
CA CYS A 2 -21.17 3.74 -2.83
C CYS A 2 -20.97 5.00 -1.99
N ASP A 3 -21.59 5.07 -0.83
CA ASP A 3 -21.45 6.22 0.07
C ASP A 3 -20.60 5.81 1.27
N LEU A 4 -19.59 6.62 1.59
CA LEU A 4 -18.78 6.46 2.79
C LEU A 4 -19.63 6.75 4.04
N ARG A 5 -19.42 5.99 5.10
CA ARG A 5 -19.96 6.34 6.43
C ARG A 5 -19.24 7.59 6.97
N GLU A 6 -19.87 8.32 7.88
CA GLU A 6 -19.32 9.56 8.44
C GLU A 6 -17.91 9.40 9.00
N HIS A 7 -17.65 8.35 9.78
CA HIS A 7 -16.32 8.08 10.34
C HIS A 7 -15.28 7.74 9.25
N GLN A 8 -15.70 7.07 8.15
CA GLN A 8 -14.81 6.79 7.02
C GLN A 8 -14.45 8.08 6.28
N LEU A 9 -15.42 8.97 6.09
CA LEU A 9 -15.18 10.27 5.48
C LEU A 9 -14.25 11.13 6.36
N ALA A 10 -14.46 11.12 7.67
CA ALA A 10 -13.58 11.79 8.62
C ALA A 10 -12.15 11.27 8.54
N GLY A 11 -11.96 9.94 8.47
CA GLY A 11 -10.66 9.32 8.30
C GLY A 11 -9.97 9.68 6.97
N VAL A 12 -10.71 9.68 5.86
CA VAL A 12 -10.18 10.13 4.55
C VAL A 12 -9.74 11.60 4.62
N ASN A 13 -10.54 12.47 5.21
CA ASN A 13 -10.19 13.89 5.38
C ASN A 13 -8.92 14.05 6.23
N TRP A 14 -8.78 13.28 7.30
CA TRP A 14 -7.57 13.28 8.12
C TRP A 14 -6.33 12.81 7.34
N LEU A 15 -6.45 11.76 6.51
CA LEU A 15 -5.38 11.30 5.62
C LEU A 15 -4.97 12.39 4.62
N VAL A 16 -5.94 13.10 4.02
CA VAL A 16 -5.68 14.20 3.09
C VAL A 16 -4.95 15.36 3.78
N GLN A 17 -5.36 15.74 4.98
CA GLN A 17 -4.68 16.78 5.76
C GLN A 17 -3.25 16.37 6.13
N SER A 18 -3.04 15.10 6.52
CA SER A 18 -1.73 14.56 6.83
C SER A 18 -0.80 14.56 5.60
N TYR A 19 -1.32 14.22 4.44
CA TYR A 19 -0.59 14.34 3.17
C TYR A 19 -0.13 15.75 2.89
N ARG A 20 -1.03 16.76 3.04
CA ARG A 20 -0.72 18.17 2.83
C ARG A 20 0.38 18.68 3.77
N ARG A 21 0.44 18.11 4.99
CA ARG A 21 1.49 18.41 5.99
C ARG A 21 2.79 17.64 5.74
N GLY A 22 2.82 16.75 4.75
CA GLY A 22 4.01 15.95 4.45
C GLY A 22 4.29 14.79 5.41
N LEU A 23 3.29 14.32 6.16
CA LEU A 23 3.46 13.33 7.22
C LEU A 23 3.28 11.89 6.71
N ASN A 24 4.08 10.97 7.25
CA ASN A 24 3.78 9.55 7.25
C ASN A 24 2.79 9.26 8.38
N VAL A 25 1.82 8.38 8.14
CA VAL A 25 0.70 8.21 9.07
C VAL A 25 0.39 6.75 9.38
N ILE A 26 -0.20 6.55 10.55
CA ILE A 26 -0.69 5.26 11.02
C ILE A 26 -2.20 5.39 11.23
N LEU A 27 -2.98 4.61 10.49
CA LEU A 27 -4.42 4.50 10.65
C LEU A 27 -4.71 3.30 11.56
N ALA A 28 -4.88 3.58 12.85
CA ALA A 28 -5.05 2.59 13.91
C ALA A 28 -6.51 2.44 14.34
N ASP A 29 -7.42 2.39 13.39
CA ASP A 29 -8.84 2.15 13.65
C ASP A 29 -9.10 0.69 14.03
N GLU A 30 -10.14 0.43 14.79
CA GLU A 30 -10.59 -0.93 15.10
C GLU A 30 -10.85 -1.76 13.83
N MET A 31 -10.79 -3.08 13.97
CA MET A 31 -11.12 -3.99 12.86
C MET A 31 -12.57 -3.77 12.43
N GLY A 32 -12.82 -3.82 11.12
CA GLY A 32 -14.18 -3.66 10.56
C GLY A 32 -14.62 -2.22 10.30
N LEU A 33 -13.92 -1.19 10.74
CA LEU A 33 -14.26 0.22 10.49
C LEU A 33 -13.96 0.69 9.05
N GLY A 34 -13.42 -0.19 8.20
CA GLY A 34 -13.24 0.09 6.77
C GLY A 34 -11.94 0.83 6.44
N LYS A 35 -10.83 0.53 7.11
CA LYS A 35 -9.50 1.08 6.77
C LYS A 35 -9.14 0.91 5.31
N THR A 36 -9.46 -0.25 4.72
CA THR A 36 -9.26 -0.54 3.30
C THR A 36 -10.01 0.46 2.41
N VAL A 37 -11.29 0.67 2.67
CA VAL A 37 -12.14 1.61 1.92
C VAL A 37 -11.63 3.05 2.07
N GLN A 38 -11.28 3.47 3.28
CA GLN A 38 -10.70 4.79 3.54
C GLN A 38 -9.41 4.97 2.73
N THR A 39 -8.53 3.97 2.71
CA THR A 39 -7.26 4.01 1.97
C THR A 39 -7.50 4.08 0.46
N ILE A 40 -8.39 3.26 -0.09
CA ILE A 40 -8.72 3.26 -1.51
C ILE A 40 -9.30 4.60 -1.94
N THR A 41 -10.26 5.14 -1.18
CA THR A 41 -10.86 6.44 -1.44
C THR A 41 -9.82 7.55 -1.37
N TYR A 42 -8.94 7.50 -0.38
CA TYR A 42 -7.85 8.44 -0.23
C TYR A 42 -6.87 8.42 -1.42
N LEU A 43 -6.40 7.23 -1.85
CA LEU A 43 -5.51 7.12 -3.01
C LEU A 43 -6.20 7.60 -4.29
N GLY A 44 -7.49 7.29 -4.46
CA GLY A 44 -8.31 7.78 -5.57
C GLY A 44 -8.45 9.30 -5.55
N TYR A 45 -8.71 9.90 -4.39
CA TYR A 45 -8.76 11.35 -4.23
C TYR A 45 -7.44 12.03 -4.60
N LEU A 46 -6.31 11.49 -4.14
CA LEU A 46 -5.00 12.03 -4.50
C LEU A 46 -4.79 12.01 -6.01
N LYS A 47 -5.13 10.91 -6.67
CA LYS A 47 -4.93 10.78 -8.12
C LYS A 47 -5.87 11.66 -8.93
N PHE A 48 -7.18 11.55 -8.70
CA PHE A 48 -8.19 12.11 -9.59
C PHE A 48 -8.58 13.56 -9.24
N VAL A 49 -8.40 13.96 -7.99
CA VAL A 49 -8.76 15.32 -7.52
C VAL A 49 -7.52 16.18 -7.32
N CYS A 50 -6.47 15.63 -6.71
CA CYS A 50 -5.25 16.39 -6.45
C CYS A 50 -4.20 16.28 -7.57
N GLY A 51 -4.42 15.50 -8.62
CA GLY A 51 -3.46 15.31 -9.71
C GLY A 51 -2.14 14.64 -9.29
N VAL A 52 -2.15 13.89 -8.18
CA VAL A 52 -0.98 13.20 -7.66
C VAL A 52 -0.79 11.89 -8.40
N HIS A 53 0.07 11.89 -9.40
CA HIS A 53 0.37 10.73 -10.23
C HIS A 53 1.54 9.92 -9.68
N GLY A 54 1.59 8.66 -10.11
CA GLY A 54 2.63 7.69 -9.77
C GLY A 54 2.09 6.48 -9.01
N PRO A 55 2.77 5.34 -9.12
CA PRO A 55 2.28 4.10 -8.55
C PRO A 55 2.37 4.11 -7.03
N SER A 56 1.40 3.46 -6.40
CA SER A 56 1.39 3.14 -4.98
C SER A 56 1.61 1.65 -4.77
N LEU A 57 2.41 1.28 -3.79
CA LEU A 57 2.63 -0.11 -3.38
C LEU A 57 1.77 -0.40 -2.15
N VAL A 58 0.88 -1.36 -2.27
CA VAL A 58 0.07 -1.88 -1.15
C VAL A 58 0.56 -3.28 -0.82
N VAL A 59 1.06 -3.45 0.38
CA VAL A 59 1.53 -4.74 0.92
C VAL A 59 0.53 -5.21 1.96
N ALA A 60 -0.08 -6.37 1.72
CA ALA A 60 -1.13 -6.92 2.55
C ALA A 60 -0.92 -8.41 2.81
N PRO A 61 -1.52 -8.98 3.87
CA PRO A 61 -1.55 -10.42 4.06
C PRO A 61 -2.22 -11.14 2.88
N LEU A 62 -1.73 -12.31 2.53
CA LEU A 62 -2.30 -13.12 1.43
C LEU A 62 -3.81 -13.34 1.59
N SER A 63 -4.26 -13.57 2.83
CA SER A 63 -5.67 -13.84 3.15
C SER A 63 -6.64 -12.69 2.77
N VAL A 64 -6.15 -11.45 2.71
CA VAL A 64 -6.99 -10.27 2.40
C VAL A 64 -6.71 -9.69 1.02
N LEU A 65 -5.74 -10.24 0.27
CA LEU A 65 -5.33 -9.69 -1.02
C LEU A 65 -6.49 -9.65 -2.04
N SER A 66 -7.30 -10.71 -2.10
CA SER A 66 -8.46 -10.77 -3.00
C SER A 66 -9.55 -9.77 -2.60
N SER A 67 -9.73 -9.54 -1.29
CA SER A 67 -10.66 -8.52 -0.79
C SER A 67 -10.21 -7.12 -1.20
N TRP A 68 -8.92 -6.82 -1.14
CA TRP A 68 -8.37 -5.56 -1.63
C TRP A 68 -8.69 -5.32 -3.11
N VAL A 69 -8.51 -6.36 -3.97
CA VAL A 69 -8.83 -6.26 -5.40
C VAL A 69 -10.32 -5.95 -5.60
N ALA A 70 -11.20 -6.68 -4.90
CA ALA A 70 -12.64 -6.47 -4.99
C ALA A 70 -13.06 -5.07 -4.50
N GLU A 71 -12.46 -4.59 -3.42
CA GLU A 71 -12.75 -3.26 -2.88
C GLU A 71 -12.25 -2.14 -3.82
N PHE A 72 -11.09 -2.30 -4.47
CA PHE A 72 -10.65 -1.36 -5.52
C PHE A 72 -11.64 -1.31 -6.69
N ALA A 73 -12.08 -2.47 -7.18
CA ALA A 73 -13.06 -2.55 -8.27
C ALA A 73 -14.40 -1.90 -7.89
N ARG A 74 -14.79 -1.98 -6.63
CA ARG A 74 -16.04 -1.41 -6.10
C ARG A 74 -15.97 0.09 -5.87
N TRP A 75 -14.91 0.58 -5.19
CA TRP A 75 -14.83 1.95 -4.70
C TRP A 75 -14.08 2.90 -5.63
N CYS A 76 -13.15 2.39 -6.42
CA CYS A 76 -12.37 3.19 -7.35
C CYS A 76 -12.03 2.42 -8.63
N PRO A 77 -13.02 2.03 -9.45
CA PRO A 77 -12.83 1.19 -10.65
C PRO A 77 -11.94 1.84 -11.71
N ALA A 78 -11.76 3.15 -11.66
CA ALA A 78 -10.87 3.88 -12.57
C ALA A 78 -9.38 3.73 -12.21
N MET A 79 -9.04 3.18 -11.03
CA MET A 79 -7.66 2.86 -10.68
C MET A 79 -7.23 1.52 -11.31
N ARG A 80 -6.10 1.55 -11.98
CA ARG A 80 -5.50 0.35 -12.58
C ARG A 80 -4.65 -0.37 -11.55
N VAL A 81 -5.18 -1.49 -11.08
CA VAL A 81 -4.57 -2.30 -10.01
C VAL A 81 -3.91 -3.53 -10.60
N VAL A 82 -2.62 -3.70 -10.35
CA VAL A 82 -1.87 -4.93 -10.67
C VAL A 82 -1.73 -5.75 -9.40
N ARG A 83 -2.21 -6.99 -9.43
CA ARG A 83 -1.98 -7.96 -8.37
C ARG A 83 -0.67 -8.71 -8.63
N LEU A 84 0.33 -8.43 -7.82
CA LEU A 84 1.63 -9.07 -7.87
C LEU A 84 1.72 -10.17 -6.81
N HIS A 85 1.10 -11.32 -7.10
CA HIS A 85 1.20 -12.51 -6.27
C HIS A 85 0.97 -13.76 -7.11
N THR A 86 2.02 -14.56 -7.27
CA THR A 86 1.96 -15.84 -7.95
C THR A 86 3.00 -16.80 -7.39
N ALA A 87 2.68 -18.08 -7.37
CA ALA A 87 3.61 -19.16 -7.04
C ALA A 87 4.44 -19.58 -8.26
N ASP A 88 3.96 -19.26 -9.48
CA ASP A 88 4.64 -19.60 -10.73
C ASP A 88 5.77 -18.60 -11.03
N ASN A 89 6.97 -19.14 -11.24
CA ASN A 89 8.15 -18.34 -11.54
C ASN A 89 8.08 -17.69 -12.94
N LYS A 90 7.43 -18.32 -13.91
CA LYS A 90 7.28 -17.78 -15.27
C LYS A 90 6.31 -16.61 -15.27
N GLU A 91 5.16 -16.77 -14.60
CA GLU A 91 4.19 -15.70 -14.43
C GLU A 91 4.80 -14.52 -13.67
N ARG A 92 5.60 -14.79 -12.64
CA ARG A 92 6.34 -13.76 -11.89
C ARG A 92 7.27 -12.95 -12.79
N GLU A 93 7.99 -13.61 -13.69
CA GLU A 93 8.90 -12.93 -14.62
C GLU A 93 8.15 -12.11 -15.66
N LEU A 94 6.99 -12.57 -16.14
CA LEU A 94 6.11 -11.80 -17.02
C LEU A 94 5.61 -10.53 -16.31
N LEU A 95 5.03 -10.65 -15.13
CA LEU A 95 4.58 -9.50 -14.32
C LEU A 95 5.72 -8.51 -14.06
N ARG A 96 6.90 -9.03 -13.78
CA ARG A 96 8.10 -8.22 -13.60
C ARG A 96 8.45 -7.43 -14.86
N THR A 97 8.42 -8.07 -16.01
CA THR A 97 8.73 -7.43 -17.29
C THR A 97 7.69 -6.37 -17.65
N GLU A 98 6.41 -6.66 -17.44
CA GLU A 98 5.31 -5.71 -17.66
C GLU A 98 5.44 -4.47 -16.76
N MET A 99 5.71 -4.67 -15.47
CA MET A 99 5.91 -3.55 -14.53
C MET A 99 7.09 -2.66 -14.91
N LEU A 100 8.13 -3.22 -15.52
CA LEU A 100 9.32 -2.48 -15.95
C LEU A 100 9.17 -1.81 -17.30
N SER A 101 8.27 -2.31 -18.15
CA SER A 101 8.09 -1.79 -19.52
C SER A 101 7.49 -0.38 -19.50
N ASP A 102 6.46 -0.15 -18.72
CA ASP A 102 5.88 1.19 -18.54
C ASP A 102 5.19 1.33 -17.19
N VAL A 103 5.82 2.08 -16.29
CA VAL A 103 5.29 2.39 -14.94
C VAL A 103 4.00 3.21 -14.98
N ARG A 104 3.61 3.75 -16.14
CA ARG A 104 2.37 4.51 -16.31
C ARG A 104 1.17 3.61 -16.58
N THR A 105 1.36 2.31 -16.79
CA THR A 105 0.27 1.37 -17.09
C THR A 105 -0.56 0.99 -15.88
N PHE A 106 -0.06 1.22 -14.66
CA PHE A 106 -0.75 0.90 -13.42
C PHE A 106 -0.66 2.06 -12.40
N ASP A 107 -1.57 2.07 -11.46
CA ASP A 107 -1.68 3.07 -10.40
C ASP A 107 -1.38 2.48 -9.03
N VAL A 108 -1.69 1.19 -8.86
CA VAL A 108 -1.46 0.44 -7.62
C VAL A 108 -0.88 -0.92 -7.95
N VAL A 109 0.17 -1.28 -7.24
CA VAL A 109 0.64 -2.66 -7.15
C VAL A 109 0.25 -3.21 -5.80
N LEU A 110 -0.52 -4.29 -5.82
CA LEU A 110 -1.01 -4.99 -4.65
C LEU A 110 -0.25 -6.31 -4.50
N THR A 111 0.45 -6.49 -3.40
CA THR A 111 1.34 -7.64 -3.18
C THR A 111 1.31 -8.14 -1.74
N THR A 112 1.98 -9.27 -1.47
CA THR A 112 2.15 -9.80 -0.11
C THR A 112 3.51 -9.42 0.47
N TYR A 113 3.64 -9.54 1.80
CA TYR A 113 4.90 -9.30 2.51
C TYR A 113 6.01 -10.23 2.01
N GLU A 114 5.68 -11.49 1.77
CA GLU A 114 6.62 -12.50 1.27
C GLU A 114 7.09 -12.16 -0.16
N MET A 115 6.16 -11.76 -1.02
CA MET A 115 6.50 -11.39 -2.40
C MET A 115 7.33 -10.10 -2.45
N ALA A 116 6.91 -9.06 -1.72
CA ALA A 116 7.65 -7.80 -1.63
C ALA A 116 9.07 -8.00 -1.08
N ALA A 117 9.23 -8.94 -0.16
CA ALA A 117 10.51 -9.31 0.42
C ALA A 117 11.26 -10.41 -0.37
N SER A 118 10.77 -10.88 -1.52
CA SER A 118 11.49 -11.88 -2.31
C SER A 118 12.69 -11.28 -3.04
N ALA A 119 13.79 -12.02 -3.14
CA ALA A 119 15.01 -11.54 -3.81
C ALA A 119 14.75 -11.14 -5.27
N SER A 120 13.88 -11.86 -5.97
CA SER A 120 13.52 -11.60 -7.36
C SER A 120 12.78 -10.27 -7.56
N MET A 121 11.99 -9.82 -6.57
CA MET A 121 11.20 -8.60 -6.67
C MET A 121 11.89 -7.38 -6.05
N GLN A 122 12.86 -7.58 -5.18
CA GLN A 122 13.52 -6.50 -4.44
C GLN A 122 14.21 -5.48 -5.37
N SER A 123 14.86 -5.94 -6.44
CA SER A 123 15.51 -5.05 -7.41
C SER A 123 14.52 -4.10 -8.09
N ILE A 124 13.27 -4.49 -8.24
CA ILE A 124 12.21 -3.65 -8.81
C ILE A 124 11.61 -2.78 -7.73
N ILE A 125 11.10 -3.40 -6.67
CA ILE A 125 10.34 -2.71 -5.62
C ILE A 125 11.21 -1.68 -4.89
N CYS A 126 12.46 -2.00 -4.60
CA CYS A 126 13.37 -1.11 -3.87
C CYS A 126 14.33 -0.35 -4.79
N GLY A 127 14.68 -0.91 -5.95
CA GLY A 127 15.74 -0.37 -6.81
C GLY A 127 15.25 0.53 -7.94
N ARG A 128 14.33 0.04 -8.77
CA ARG A 128 13.92 0.71 -10.01
C ARG A 128 12.66 1.55 -9.90
N MET A 129 11.78 1.21 -8.94
CA MET A 129 10.51 1.91 -8.75
C MET A 129 10.66 3.03 -7.71
N SER A 130 10.05 4.17 -8.00
CA SER A 130 9.79 5.23 -7.03
C SER A 130 8.30 5.28 -6.76
N TRP A 131 7.92 4.89 -5.55
CA TRP A 131 6.52 4.78 -5.16
C TRP A 131 5.99 6.11 -4.64
N ARG A 132 4.76 6.44 -4.99
CA ARG A 132 4.07 7.58 -4.40
C ARG A 132 3.73 7.29 -2.94
N TYR A 133 3.16 6.12 -2.71
CA TYR A 133 2.80 5.62 -1.39
C TYR A 133 3.31 4.20 -1.18
N LEU A 134 3.77 3.92 0.04
CA LEU A 134 3.89 2.57 0.58
C LEU A 134 2.80 2.40 1.63
N VAL A 135 1.82 1.54 1.34
CA VAL A 135 0.75 1.16 2.27
C VAL A 135 1.06 -0.22 2.82
N LEU A 136 1.10 -0.35 4.13
CA LEU A 136 1.33 -1.62 4.83
C LEU A 136 0.07 -1.98 5.61
N ASP A 137 -0.64 -3.01 5.16
CA ASP A 137 -1.84 -3.51 5.83
C ASP A 137 -1.48 -4.56 6.88
N GLU A 138 -2.15 -4.51 8.03
CA GLU A 138 -1.81 -5.31 9.22
C GLU A 138 -0.33 -5.17 9.61
N GLY A 139 0.13 -3.93 9.69
CA GLY A 139 1.53 -3.58 9.93
C GLY A 139 2.16 -4.16 11.20
N HIS A 140 1.34 -4.67 12.13
CA HIS A 140 1.83 -5.43 13.28
C HIS A 140 2.65 -6.67 12.89
N ARG A 141 2.51 -7.19 11.66
CA ARG A 141 3.29 -8.33 11.14
C ARG A 141 4.78 -8.03 11.01
N ILE A 142 5.15 -6.78 10.85
CA ILE A 142 6.55 -6.34 10.72
C ILE A 142 7.10 -5.69 11.98
N LYS A 143 6.53 -6.01 13.15
CA LYS A 143 7.00 -5.49 14.45
C LYS A 143 8.43 -5.92 14.80
N ASN A 144 8.91 -7.01 14.24
CA ASN A 144 10.24 -7.50 14.55
C ASN A 144 11.23 -6.97 13.50
N GLU A 145 12.00 -5.97 13.89
CA GLU A 145 13.04 -5.33 13.08
C GLU A 145 14.11 -6.29 12.56
N ARG A 146 14.26 -7.45 13.20
CA ARG A 146 15.21 -8.49 12.80
C ARG A 146 14.68 -9.38 11.65
N THR A 147 13.47 -9.15 11.17
CA THR A 147 12.94 -9.94 10.05
C THR A 147 13.45 -9.44 8.72
N ILE A 148 13.71 -10.37 7.80
CA ILE A 148 14.08 -10.06 6.41
C ILE A 148 13.02 -9.17 5.75
N GLN A 149 11.74 -9.34 6.10
CA GLN A 149 10.63 -8.56 5.56
C GLN A 149 10.74 -7.08 5.96
N TYR A 150 11.02 -6.81 7.25
CA TYR A 150 11.24 -5.46 7.76
C TYR A 150 12.42 -4.79 7.06
N GLU A 151 13.58 -5.45 7.07
CA GLU A 151 14.80 -4.94 6.46
C GLU A 151 14.61 -4.59 4.98
N ARG A 152 13.90 -5.43 4.23
CA ARG A 152 13.67 -5.18 2.82
C ARG A 152 12.65 -4.06 2.57
N LEU A 153 11.58 -3.99 3.35
CA LEU A 153 10.55 -2.96 3.19
C LEU A 153 11.02 -1.56 3.60
N ARG A 154 11.97 -1.45 4.55
CA ARG A 154 12.55 -0.13 4.91
C ARG A 154 13.32 0.51 3.74
N HIS A 155 13.84 -0.28 2.82
CA HIS A 155 14.57 0.20 1.64
C HIS A 155 13.67 0.57 0.45
N VAL A 156 12.35 0.42 0.58
CA VAL A 156 11.40 0.84 -0.46
C VAL A 156 11.42 2.35 -0.61
N ARG A 157 11.81 2.83 -1.80
CA ARG A 157 11.81 4.26 -2.12
C ARG A 157 10.39 4.75 -2.32
N CYS A 158 9.85 5.45 -1.37
CA CYS A 158 8.51 6.02 -1.44
C CYS A 158 8.48 7.45 -0.90
N GLN A 159 7.54 8.24 -1.39
CA GLN A 159 7.39 9.62 -0.91
C GLN A 159 6.65 9.68 0.42
N ARG A 160 5.69 8.77 0.64
CA ARG A 160 4.89 8.72 1.87
C ARG A 160 4.60 7.27 2.25
N LYS A 161 4.38 7.07 3.55
CA LYS A 161 4.05 5.77 4.13
C LYS A 161 2.73 5.85 4.89
N LEU A 162 1.92 4.81 4.73
CA LEU A 162 0.66 4.63 5.45
C LEU A 162 0.63 3.22 6.04
N LEU A 163 0.52 3.13 7.35
CA LEU A 163 0.35 1.88 8.06
C LEU A 163 -1.11 1.70 8.48
N LEU A 164 -1.66 0.55 8.19
CA LEU A 164 -2.99 0.15 8.65
C LEU A 164 -2.83 -0.93 9.71
N THR A 165 -3.48 -0.75 10.85
CA THR A 165 -3.47 -1.74 11.92
C THR A 165 -4.76 -1.70 12.73
N GLY A 166 -5.23 -2.86 13.16
CA GLY A 166 -6.35 -2.98 14.10
C GLY A 166 -5.91 -3.13 15.55
N THR A 167 -4.60 -3.18 15.80
CA THR A 167 -4.05 -3.33 17.16
C THR A 167 -3.21 -2.13 17.53
N PRO A 168 -3.22 -1.67 18.80
CA PRO A 168 -2.33 -0.63 19.26
C PRO A 168 -0.87 -1.00 19.00
N LEU A 169 -0.13 -0.06 18.41
CA LEU A 169 1.29 -0.25 18.13
C LEU A 169 2.09 -0.09 19.43
N GLN A 170 2.78 -1.15 19.82
CA GLN A 170 3.79 -1.06 20.86
C GLN A 170 5.10 -0.48 20.28
N ASN A 171 5.84 0.25 21.05
CA ASN A 171 6.96 1.17 20.83
C ASN A 171 8.04 0.96 19.73
N ASN A 172 7.99 -0.06 18.88
CA ASN A 172 9.15 -0.46 18.07
C ASN A 172 9.07 -0.10 16.55
N MET A 173 8.20 0.83 16.13
CA MET A 173 8.07 1.16 14.71
C MET A 173 8.67 2.52 14.31
N HIS A 174 9.44 3.15 15.18
CA HIS A 174 9.99 4.50 14.94
C HIS A 174 10.89 4.59 13.71
N GLU A 175 11.72 3.58 13.43
CA GLU A 175 12.67 3.63 12.32
C GLU A 175 12.04 3.46 10.94
N LEU A 176 10.96 2.66 10.79
CA LEU A 176 10.23 2.54 9.53
C LEU A 176 9.50 3.84 9.16
N TRP A 177 9.20 4.66 10.17
CA TRP A 177 8.40 5.88 10.04
C TRP A 177 9.20 7.17 10.06
N ALA A 178 10.50 7.11 10.34
CA ALA A 178 11.36 8.27 10.21
C ALA A 178 11.31 8.81 8.77
N PRO A 179 11.33 10.13 8.62
CA PRO A 179 11.29 10.78 7.31
C PRO A 179 12.47 10.44 6.43
#